data_50fe9dfd3f5054ada4d7e3edba2f7d9b
#
_entry.id   50fe9dfd3f5054ada4d7e3edba2f7d9b
#
_cell.length_a   1.000
_cell.length_b   1.000
_cell.length_c   1.000
_cell.angle_alpha   90.00
_cell.angle_beta   90.00
_cell.angle_gamma   90.00
#
_symmetry.space_group_name_H-M   'P 1'
#
loop_
_entity.id
_entity.type
_entity.pdbx_description
1 polymer ?
#
loop_
_entity_poly.entity_id
_entity_poly.type
_entity_poly.pdbx_seq_one_letter_code
_entity_poly.pdbx_strand_id
1 'polypeptide(L)'
;MEQDLIIVTNNKLCSNDLAVVDFVEGDFSRVLMRVRDLVYEGHALISHPIGASMRMLFSPCRSVLLGQKKHPVNQTHALTIENSIDIYKRSTQNRVTDHVNAADYARIDMELLEEAIREHQTIQSGKERGGVLNESGIKKN
;
A
#
# COMPACT_ATOMS: atom_id res chain seq x y z
N MET A 1 -13.81 9.22 -4.30
CA MET A 1 -14.38 8.13 -5.06
C MET A 1 -13.50 6.92 -4.95
N GLU A 2 -14.10 5.78 -4.80
CA GLU A 2 -13.36 4.54 -4.65
C GLU A 2 -12.52 4.23 -5.87
N GLN A 3 -12.97 4.70 -7.04
CA GLN A 3 -12.24 4.51 -8.28
C GLN A 3 -10.86 5.14 -8.26
N ASP A 4 -10.63 6.01 -7.31
CA ASP A 4 -9.32 6.66 -7.18
C ASP A 4 -8.29 5.79 -6.48
N LEU A 5 -8.73 4.67 -5.91
CA LEU A 5 -7.81 3.75 -5.26
C LEU A 5 -7.18 2.80 -6.26
N ILE A 6 -5.89 2.54 -6.04
CA ILE A 6 -5.13 1.60 -6.86
C ILE A 6 -4.49 0.58 -5.93
N ILE A 7 -4.59 -0.69 -6.29
CA ILE A 7 -3.88 -1.75 -5.60
C ILE A 7 -2.78 -2.26 -6.51
N VAL A 8 -1.53 -2.06 -6.13
CA VAL A 8 -0.39 -2.63 -6.85
C VAL A 8 -0.10 -3.97 -6.19
N THR A 9 -0.15 -5.05 -6.95
CA THR A 9 -0.08 -6.38 -6.37
C THR A 9 0.50 -7.40 -7.35
N ASN A 10 1.20 -8.39 -6.80
CA ASN A 10 1.54 -9.59 -7.56
C ASN A 10 0.83 -10.82 -6.97
N ASN A 11 -0.14 -10.59 -6.10
CA ASN A 11 -0.89 -11.66 -5.43
C ASN A 11 -2.09 -12.04 -6.28
N LYS A 12 -2.12 -13.29 -6.75
CA LYS A 12 -3.17 -13.77 -7.64
C LYS A 12 -4.53 -13.89 -6.95
N LEU A 13 -4.56 -13.86 -5.62
CA LEU A 13 -5.81 -13.87 -4.88
C LEU A 13 -6.49 -12.51 -4.89
N CYS A 14 -5.78 -11.46 -5.30
CA CYS A 14 -6.31 -10.11 -5.19
C CYS A 14 -7.47 -9.88 -6.16
N SER A 15 -8.60 -9.47 -5.59
CA SER A 15 -9.80 -9.12 -6.33
C SER A 15 -10.53 -8.08 -5.50
N ASN A 16 -10.87 -6.94 -6.10
CA ASN A 16 -11.50 -5.88 -5.33
C ASN A 16 -12.30 -4.97 -6.26
N ASP A 17 -13.54 -4.68 -5.86
CA ASP A 17 -14.45 -3.84 -6.65
C ASP A 17 -14.31 -2.36 -6.34
N LEU A 18 -13.58 -2.02 -5.26
CA LEU A 18 -13.46 -0.63 -4.79
C LEU A 18 -12.23 0.07 -5.33
N ALA A 19 -11.36 -0.66 -6.03
CA ALA A 19 -10.09 -0.11 -6.48
C ALA A 19 -9.73 -0.72 -7.83
N VAL A 20 -8.86 -0.01 -8.54
CA VAL A 20 -8.24 -0.54 -9.75
C VAL A 20 -7.09 -1.46 -9.32
N VAL A 21 -7.09 -2.69 -9.81
CA VAL A 21 -6.04 -3.64 -9.51
C VAL A 21 -4.97 -3.55 -10.60
N ASP A 22 -3.79 -3.11 -10.20
CA ASP A 22 -2.62 -3.01 -11.09
C ASP A 22 -1.74 -4.23 -10.79
N PHE A 23 -1.96 -5.29 -11.55
CA PHE A 23 -1.25 -6.54 -11.32
C PHE A 23 0.15 -6.49 -11.93
N VAL A 24 1.14 -6.87 -11.11
CA VAL A 24 2.55 -6.86 -11.52
C VAL A 24 3.04 -8.30 -11.61
N GLU A 25 3.57 -8.69 -12.75
CA GLU A 25 4.24 -9.98 -12.90
C GLU A 25 5.60 -9.89 -12.23
N GLY A 26 5.91 -10.89 -11.42
CA GLY A 26 7.22 -10.96 -10.81
C GLY A 26 7.14 -11.08 -9.30
N ASP A 27 8.22 -10.73 -8.65
CA ASP A 27 8.36 -10.91 -7.22
C ASP A 27 8.00 -9.63 -6.44
N PHE A 28 8.20 -9.70 -5.12
CA PHE A 28 7.95 -8.57 -4.21
C PHE A 28 8.68 -7.30 -4.66
N SER A 29 9.91 -7.47 -5.12
CA SER A 29 10.73 -6.34 -5.55
C SER A 29 10.08 -5.60 -6.72
N ARG A 30 9.47 -6.33 -7.64
CA ARG A 30 8.77 -5.73 -8.78
C ARG A 30 7.58 -4.90 -8.34
N VAL A 31 6.87 -5.36 -7.32
CA VAL A 31 5.76 -4.60 -6.76
C VAL A 31 6.27 -3.27 -6.22
N LEU A 32 7.37 -3.30 -5.48
CA LEU A 32 7.93 -2.06 -4.92
C LEU A 32 8.37 -1.08 -6.01
N MET A 33 8.93 -1.58 -7.10
CA MET A 33 9.35 -0.72 -8.20
C MET A 33 8.14 -0.08 -8.88
N ARG A 34 7.05 -0.83 -9.03
CA ARG A 34 5.82 -0.27 -9.62
C ARG A 34 5.22 0.79 -8.71
N VAL A 35 5.22 0.53 -7.40
CA VAL A 35 4.74 1.51 -6.42
C VAL A 35 5.56 2.79 -6.53
N ARG A 36 6.88 2.67 -6.64
CA ARG A 36 7.75 3.83 -6.78
C ARG A 36 7.36 4.66 -8.00
N ASP A 37 7.14 3.99 -9.14
CA ASP A 37 6.76 4.70 -10.35
C ASP A 37 5.50 5.52 -10.16
N LEU A 38 4.48 4.92 -9.52
CA LEU A 38 3.20 5.60 -9.31
C LEU A 38 3.32 6.75 -8.31
N VAL A 39 4.12 6.57 -7.26
CA VAL A 39 4.35 7.64 -6.28
C VAL A 39 5.01 8.84 -6.99
N TYR A 40 5.96 8.58 -7.86
CA TYR A 40 6.64 9.66 -8.59
C TYR A 40 5.75 10.29 -9.65
N GLU A 41 4.70 9.59 -10.08
CA GLU A 41 3.68 10.18 -10.94
C GLU A 41 2.68 11.05 -10.16
N GLY A 42 2.73 10.99 -8.84
CA GLY A 42 1.88 11.81 -7.99
C GLY A 42 0.83 11.05 -7.20
N HIS A 43 0.78 9.73 -7.30
CA HIS A 43 -0.20 8.95 -6.53
C HIS A 43 0.17 8.92 -5.05
N ALA A 44 -0.81 9.12 -4.20
CA ALA A 44 -0.61 9.08 -2.76
C ALA A 44 -0.37 7.65 -2.31
N LEU A 45 0.58 7.45 -1.41
CA LEU A 45 0.86 6.16 -0.79
C LEU A 45 -0.04 6.02 0.43
N ILE A 46 -0.89 5.00 0.46
CA ILE A 46 -1.85 4.82 1.54
C ILE A 46 -1.39 3.75 2.52
N SER A 47 -1.03 2.55 2.03
CA SER A 47 -0.48 1.54 2.93
C SER A 47 1.04 1.52 2.82
N HIS A 48 1.69 1.09 3.90
CA HIS A 48 3.15 1.04 3.91
C HIS A 48 3.65 -0.03 2.94
N PRO A 49 4.66 0.29 2.11
CA PRO A 49 5.08 -0.64 1.06
C PRO A 49 5.58 -2.00 1.57
N ILE A 50 6.28 -2.03 2.69
CA ILE A 50 6.81 -3.28 3.23
C ILE A 50 6.09 -3.72 4.50
N GLY A 51 5.10 -2.94 4.97
CA GLY A 51 4.36 -3.28 6.17
C GLY A 51 5.19 -3.15 7.42
N ALA A 52 4.66 -3.67 8.53
CA ALA A 52 5.27 -3.52 9.84
C ALA A 52 6.08 -4.74 10.27
N SER A 53 5.92 -5.87 9.62
CA SER A 53 6.54 -7.12 10.05
C SER A 53 7.71 -7.50 9.16
N MET A 54 8.87 -7.71 9.76
CA MET A 54 10.07 -8.15 9.03
C MET A 54 9.89 -9.53 8.40
N ARG A 55 9.03 -10.37 8.98
CA ARG A 55 8.76 -11.69 8.43
C ARG A 55 8.15 -11.60 7.04
N MET A 56 7.32 -10.60 6.81
CA MET A 56 6.64 -10.46 5.53
C MET A 56 7.59 -10.10 4.40
N LEU A 57 8.82 -9.70 4.70
CA LEU A 57 9.81 -9.41 3.66
C LEU A 57 10.24 -10.67 2.90
N PHE A 58 10.00 -11.85 3.47
CA PHE A 58 10.33 -13.11 2.80
C PHE A 58 9.14 -13.67 2.03
N SER A 59 8.02 -12.97 2.06
CA SER A 59 6.84 -13.33 1.28
C SER A 59 7.14 -13.21 -0.22
N PRO A 60 6.62 -14.13 -1.02
CA PRO A 60 6.74 -13.99 -2.48
C PRO A 60 5.80 -12.94 -3.05
N CYS A 61 4.84 -12.45 -2.27
CA CYS A 61 3.86 -11.48 -2.78
C CYS A 61 3.65 -10.31 -1.84
N ARG A 62 3.13 -9.24 -2.40
CA ARG A 62 2.81 -8.03 -1.66
C ARG A 62 1.72 -7.24 -2.39
N SER A 63 0.82 -6.64 -1.62
CA SER A 63 -0.18 -5.73 -2.17
C SER A 63 -0.06 -4.39 -1.44
N VAL A 64 -0.01 -3.31 -2.21
CA VAL A 64 0.16 -1.95 -1.67
C VAL A 64 -0.97 -1.09 -2.18
N LEU A 65 -1.58 -0.35 -1.27
CA LEU A 65 -2.71 0.52 -1.59
C LEU A 65 -2.22 1.94 -1.83
N LEU A 66 -2.60 2.49 -2.98
CA LEU A 66 -2.32 3.88 -3.34
C LEU A 66 -3.62 4.60 -3.61
N GLY A 67 -3.55 5.91 -3.57
CA GLY A 67 -4.72 6.74 -3.79
C GLY A 67 -4.63 7.56 -5.04
N GLN A 68 -5.41 8.63 -5.04
CA GLN A 68 -5.57 9.53 -6.16
C GLN A 68 -4.25 10.19 -6.53
N LYS A 69 -4.09 10.43 -7.83
CA LYS A 69 -2.96 11.18 -8.35
C LYS A 69 -3.13 12.65 -7.98
N LYS A 70 -2.08 13.22 -7.41
CA LYS A 70 -2.05 14.64 -7.02
C LYS A 70 -0.73 15.25 -7.41
N HIS A 71 -0.73 16.54 -7.64
CA HIS A 71 0.48 17.29 -7.95
C HIS A 71 0.67 18.35 -6.90
N PRO A 72 1.90 18.64 -6.52
CA PRO A 72 3.14 17.96 -6.90
C PRO A 72 3.30 16.62 -6.18
N VAL A 73 4.37 15.90 -6.50
CA VAL A 73 4.71 14.62 -5.86
C VAL A 73 4.85 14.85 -4.36
N ASN A 74 4.30 13.91 -3.58
CA ASN A 74 4.43 13.96 -2.13
C ASN A 74 5.84 13.53 -1.72
N GLN A 75 6.61 14.47 -1.17
CA GLN A 75 8.01 14.20 -0.82
C GLN A 75 8.14 13.12 0.26
N THR A 76 7.24 13.12 1.23
CA THR A 76 7.25 12.10 2.29
C THR A 76 7.01 10.71 1.71
N HIS A 77 6.06 10.60 0.79
CA HIS A 77 5.75 9.31 0.16
C HIS A 77 6.92 8.86 -0.71
N ALA A 78 7.55 9.78 -1.44
CA ALA A 78 8.71 9.43 -2.25
C ALA A 78 9.84 8.90 -1.37
N LEU A 79 10.09 9.55 -0.25
CA LEU A 79 11.11 9.10 0.69
C LEU A 79 10.77 7.72 1.26
N THR A 80 9.50 7.52 1.62
CA THR A 80 9.05 6.25 2.20
C THR A 80 9.28 5.09 1.23
N ILE A 81 8.92 5.25 -0.03
CA ILE A 81 9.10 4.15 -0.98
C ILE A 81 10.58 3.89 -1.27
N GLU A 82 11.40 4.93 -1.37
CA GLU A 82 12.84 4.72 -1.59
C GLU A 82 13.47 4.01 -0.40
N ASN A 83 13.12 4.43 0.81
CA ASN A 83 13.62 3.76 2.02
C ASN A 83 13.14 2.32 2.10
N SER A 84 11.90 2.06 1.71
CA SER A 84 11.34 0.71 1.73
C SER A 84 12.08 -0.21 0.77
N ILE A 85 12.39 0.28 -0.43
CA ILE A 85 13.15 -0.50 -1.40
C ILE A 85 14.54 -0.84 -0.84
N ASP A 86 15.19 0.14 -0.21
CA ASP A 86 16.50 -0.06 0.36
C ASP A 86 16.47 -1.07 1.51
N ILE A 87 15.49 -0.94 2.41
CA ILE A 87 15.33 -1.88 3.52
C ILE A 87 15.07 -3.28 2.98
N TYR A 88 14.21 -3.40 1.99
CA TYR A 88 13.90 -4.70 1.39
C TYR A 88 15.17 -5.35 0.84
N LYS A 89 15.95 -4.61 0.07
CA LYS A 89 17.17 -5.14 -0.53
C LYS A 89 18.16 -5.60 0.53
N ARG A 90 18.39 -4.77 1.56
CA ARG A 90 19.34 -5.10 2.61
C ARG A 90 18.89 -6.29 3.44
N SER A 91 17.60 -6.37 3.73
CA SER A 91 17.05 -7.41 4.59
C SER A 91 16.98 -8.76 3.92
N THR A 92 16.87 -8.79 2.57
CA THR A 92 16.69 -10.05 1.83
C THR A 92 17.93 -10.47 1.05
N GLN A 93 19.00 -9.70 1.12
CA GLN A 93 20.16 -9.91 0.26
C GLN A 93 20.83 -11.29 0.44
N ASN A 94 20.81 -11.85 1.64
CA ASN A 94 21.44 -13.15 1.91
C ASN A 94 20.40 -14.21 2.26
N ARG A 95 19.15 -13.99 1.89
CA ARG A 95 18.06 -14.92 2.22
C ARG A 95 17.20 -15.18 1.01
N VAL A 96 16.60 -16.35 1.00
CA VAL A 96 15.74 -16.78 -0.09
C VAL A 96 14.31 -16.50 0.25
N THR A 97 13.53 -16.09 -0.76
CA THR A 97 12.09 -15.93 -0.61
C THR A 97 11.48 -17.27 -0.19
N ASP A 98 10.54 -17.21 0.75
CA ASP A 98 9.91 -18.39 1.29
C ASP A 98 8.73 -18.81 0.42
N HIS A 99 8.99 -19.69 -0.55
CA HIS A 99 7.94 -20.19 -1.43
C HIS A 99 7.18 -21.37 -0.82
N VAL A 100 7.73 -21.99 0.23
CA VAL A 100 7.08 -23.11 0.89
C VAL A 100 5.76 -22.68 1.50
N ASN A 101 5.72 -21.49 2.10
CA ASN A 101 4.53 -20.97 2.75
C ASN A 101 3.80 -19.94 1.90
N ALA A 102 3.93 -20.04 0.56
CA ALA A 102 3.38 -19.05 -0.36
C ALA A 102 1.87 -18.84 -0.17
N ALA A 103 1.12 -19.91 0.04
CA ALA A 103 -0.34 -19.82 0.21
C ALA A 103 -0.71 -19.04 1.46
N ASP A 104 0.03 -19.27 2.55
CA ASP A 104 -0.21 -18.55 3.80
C ASP A 104 0.12 -17.08 3.66
N TYR A 105 1.24 -16.76 3.02
CA TYR A 105 1.59 -15.37 2.76
C TYR A 105 0.55 -14.67 1.90
N ALA A 106 0.02 -15.37 0.90
CA ALA A 106 -0.99 -14.78 0.03
C ALA A 106 -2.26 -14.42 0.79
N ARG A 107 -2.69 -15.28 1.71
CA ARG A 107 -3.88 -15.00 2.54
C ARG A 107 -3.63 -13.85 3.50
N ILE A 108 -2.46 -13.85 4.14
CA ILE A 108 -2.12 -12.79 5.08
C ILE A 108 -2.03 -11.45 4.34
N ASP A 109 -1.45 -11.45 3.15
CA ASP A 109 -1.35 -10.23 2.35
C ASP A 109 -2.74 -9.67 2.03
N MET A 110 -3.71 -10.54 1.70
CA MET A 110 -5.07 -10.09 1.45
C MET A 110 -5.72 -9.53 2.70
N GLU A 111 -5.50 -10.16 3.86
CA GLU A 111 -6.05 -9.64 5.12
C GLU A 111 -5.50 -8.27 5.44
N LEU A 112 -4.20 -8.07 5.23
CA LEU A 112 -3.57 -6.77 5.48
C LEU A 112 -4.10 -5.72 4.52
N LEU A 113 -4.30 -6.09 3.26
CA LEU A 113 -4.84 -5.17 2.27
C LEU A 113 -6.27 -4.76 2.62
N GLU A 114 -7.11 -5.73 2.99
CA GLU A 114 -8.49 -5.44 3.36
C GLU A 114 -8.55 -4.53 4.58
N GLU A 115 -7.67 -4.76 5.53
CA GLU A 115 -7.59 -3.90 6.71
C GLU A 115 -7.20 -2.48 6.33
N ALA A 116 -6.23 -2.34 5.43
CA ALA A 116 -5.80 -1.01 4.96
C ALA A 116 -6.93 -0.27 4.26
N ILE A 117 -7.72 -0.98 3.46
CA ILE A 117 -8.86 -0.39 2.77
C ILE A 117 -9.91 0.07 3.78
N ARG A 118 -10.24 -0.77 4.76
CA ARG A 118 -11.21 -0.41 5.80
C ARG A 118 -10.75 0.80 6.59
N GLU A 119 -9.47 0.82 6.94
CA GLU A 119 -8.90 1.94 7.70
C GLU A 119 -8.98 3.22 6.90
N HIS A 120 -8.64 3.15 5.63
CA HIS A 120 -8.72 4.31 4.74
C HIS A 120 -10.15 4.83 4.63
N GLN A 121 -11.12 3.94 4.47
CA GLN A 121 -12.53 4.31 4.37
C GLN A 121 -13.01 4.98 5.66
N THR A 122 -12.58 4.47 6.81
CA THR A 122 -12.92 5.05 8.09
C THR A 122 -12.36 6.46 8.24
N ILE A 123 -11.12 6.67 7.81
CA ILE A 123 -10.50 7.99 7.87
C ILE A 123 -11.24 8.97 6.96
N GLN A 124 -11.62 8.53 5.76
CA GLN A 124 -12.36 9.39 4.83
C GLN A 124 -13.72 9.77 5.40
N SER A 125 -14.44 8.83 5.99
CA SER A 125 -15.73 9.12 6.62
C SER A 125 -15.57 10.08 7.78
N GLY A 126 -14.52 9.89 8.59
CA GLY A 126 -14.22 10.79 9.71
C GLY A 126 -13.91 12.19 9.23
N LYS A 127 -13.16 12.33 8.16
CA LYS A 127 -12.85 13.64 7.58
C LYS A 127 -14.11 14.37 7.14
N GLU A 128 -15.01 13.65 6.47
CA GLU A 128 -16.24 14.25 5.99
C GLU A 128 -17.09 14.75 7.13
N ARG A 129 -17.22 13.94 8.19
CA ARG A 129 -17.98 14.35 9.36
C ARG A 129 -17.29 15.49 10.11
N GLY A 130 -15.98 15.41 10.23
CA GLY A 130 -15.20 16.45 10.88
C GLY A 130 -15.36 17.78 10.18
N GLY A 131 -15.40 17.79 8.88
CA GLY A 131 -15.60 19.02 8.10
C GLY A 131 -16.94 19.68 8.39
N VAL A 132 -17.95 18.89 8.72
CA VAL A 132 -19.27 19.41 9.06
C VAL A 132 -19.31 19.95 10.49
N LEU A 133 -18.70 19.24 11.42
CA LEU A 133 -18.77 19.55 12.85
C LEU A 133 -17.92 20.74 13.26
N ASN A 134 -16.90 20.94 12.62
CA ASN A 134 -15.84 21.78 13.09
C ASN A 134 -16.14 23.26 13.16
N GLU A 135 -16.20 23.44 14.02
CA GLU A 135 -16.13 24.28 14.14
C GLU A 135 -16.23 24.66 15.20
N SER A 136 -16.32 24.30 15.89
CA SER A 136 -16.05 24.19 16.77
C SER A 136 -15.59 23.83 17.41
N GLY A 137 -15.69 23.51 17.53
CA GLY A 137 -15.07 23.06 17.79
C GLY A 137 -14.47 22.68 17.92
N ILE A 138 -14.53 22.50 17.79
CA ILE A 138 -13.85 22.00 17.73
C ILE A 138 -13.17 21.91 17.10
N LYS A 139 -13.20 21.93 17.05
CA LYS A 139 -12.56 21.79 16.38
C LYS A 139 -12.03 22.09 15.69
N LYS A 140 -12.18 22.33 15.62
CA LYS A 140 -11.77 22.54 14.94
C LYS A 140 -11.09 22.69 14.39
N ASN A 141 -11.10 22.88 14.31
CA ASN A 141 -10.52 22.94 13.74
C ASN A 141 -10.02 22.87 13.57
#